data_c6905fbd51e92d5ce7fbf420f5df1ffc
#
_entry.id   c6905fbd51e92d5ce7fbf420f5df1ffc
#
_cell.length_a   1.000
_cell.length_b   1.000
_cell.length_c   1.000
_cell.angle_alpha   90.00
_cell.angle_beta   90.00
_cell.angle_gamma   90.00
#
_symmetry.space_group_name_H-M   'P 1'
#
loop_
_entity.id
_entity.type
_entity.pdbx_description
1 polymer ?
#
loop_
_entity_poly.entity_id
_entity_poly.type
_entity_poly.pdbx_seq_one_letter_code
_entity_poly.pdbx_strand_id
1 'polypeptide(L)'
;MANKSSINGVWLRIKSILIMLGIIYILGCMIMPTERKIRYYQSEEEVEHERFLDSLLRESIDEKEVEVTVTVYNPVTEQCDEDPTVTADGSKIRFDKLYRGDLKWIAISRDLRGTFNYGDSVTLSGNPEIDGDYVVHDLMNPRFKGQVDILRPAGDIRGKWIGIIIKKK
;
A
#
# COMPACT_ATOMS: atom_id res chain seq x y z
N MET A 1 -76.73 -8.43 31.40
CA MET A 1 -76.61 -8.90 30.00
C MET A 1 -75.94 -7.81 29.18
N ALA A 2 -74.68 -7.91 28.91
CA ALA A 2 -73.94 -6.91 28.12
C ALA A 2 -74.34 -7.03 26.64
N ASN A 3 -74.69 -5.89 26.05
CA ASN A 3 -75.26 -5.75 24.72
C ASN A 3 -74.28 -6.20 23.60
N LYS A 4 -74.51 -7.35 23.04
CA LYS A 4 -73.70 -7.98 21.99
C LYS A 4 -73.54 -7.10 20.73
N SER A 5 -74.44 -6.14 20.51
CA SER A 5 -74.41 -5.22 19.36
C SER A 5 -73.31 -4.11 19.51
N SER A 6 -73.02 -3.68 20.75
CA SER A 6 -72.02 -2.68 21.01
C SER A 6 -70.56 -3.21 20.78
N ILE A 7 -70.32 -4.48 21.08
CA ILE A 7 -69.03 -5.14 20.93
C ILE A 7 -68.66 -5.31 19.43
N ASN A 8 -69.63 -5.67 18.62
CA ASN A 8 -69.43 -5.84 17.15
C ASN A 8 -69.06 -4.52 16.46
N GLY A 9 -69.67 -3.39 16.91
CA GLY A 9 -69.35 -2.06 16.36
C GLY A 9 -67.94 -1.60 16.69
N VAL A 10 -67.45 -1.90 17.88
CA VAL A 10 -66.07 -1.58 18.32
C VAL A 10 -65.05 -2.43 17.54
N TRP A 11 -65.33 -3.72 17.37
CA TRP A 11 -64.46 -4.63 16.58
C TRP A 11 -64.37 -4.23 15.11
N LEU A 12 -65.47 -3.76 14.49
CA LEU A 12 -65.44 -3.29 13.10
C LEU A 12 -64.56 -2.03 12.95
N ARG A 13 -64.65 -1.11 13.89
CA ARG A 13 -63.82 0.12 13.90
C ARG A 13 -62.36 -0.19 14.09
N ILE A 14 -62.00 -1.14 14.97
CA ILE A 14 -60.61 -1.54 15.21
C ILE A 14 -60.05 -2.21 13.91
N LYS A 15 -60.81 -3.07 13.26
CA LYS A 15 -60.40 -3.67 11.97
C LYS A 15 -60.15 -2.62 10.89
N SER A 16 -61.04 -1.64 10.77
CA SER A 16 -60.87 -0.54 9.79
C SER A 16 -59.62 0.29 10.05
N ILE A 17 -59.31 0.58 11.34
CA ILE A 17 -58.07 1.32 11.72
C ILE A 17 -56.84 0.51 11.39
N LEU A 18 -56.82 -0.78 11.69
CA LEU A 18 -55.68 -1.66 11.37
C LEU A 18 -55.43 -1.78 9.85
N ILE A 19 -56.50 -1.85 9.05
CA ILE A 19 -56.43 -1.87 7.60
C ILE A 19 -55.88 -0.54 7.07
N MET A 20 -56.32 0.58 7.58
CA MET A 20 -55.81 1.91 7.19
C MET A 20 -54.35 2.10 7.57
N LEU A 21 -53.91 1.65 8.76
CA LEU A 21 -52.51 1.68 9.17
C LEU A 21 -51.65 0.77 8.29
N GLY A 22 -52.18 -0.40 7.91
CA GLY A 22 -51.49 -1.29 6.97
C GLY A 22 -51.31 -0.68 5.57
N ILE A 23 -52.33 0.00 5.06
CA ILE A 23 -52.26 0.71 3.76
C ILE A 23 -51.28 1.87 3.83
N ILE A 24 -51.27 2.67 4.94
CA ILE A 24 -50.33 3.76 5.14
C ILE A 24 -48.89 3.20 5.20
N TYR A 25 -48.68 2.07 5.88
CA TYR A 25 -47.37 1.43 5.96
C TYR A 25 -46.88 0.95 4.57
N ILE A 26 -47.77 0.31 3.79
CA ILE A 26 -47.46 -0.16 2.41
C ILE A 26 -47.17 1.03 1.49
N LEU A 27 -48.00 2.09 1.54
CA LEU A 27 -47.78 3.30 0.77
C LEU A 27 -46.47 4.02 1.22
N GLY A 28 -46.16 4.05 2.51
CA GLY A 28 -44.90 4.56 3.03
C GLY A 28 -43.69 3.77 2.56
N CYS A 29 -43.80 2.45 2.48
CA CYS A 29 -42.75 1.58 1.90
C CYS A 29 -42.59 1.74 0.39
N MET A 30 -43.69 2.02 -0.34
CA MET A 30 -43.64 2.27 -1.79
C MET A 30 -43.15 3.68 -2.15
N ILE A 31 -43.25 4.64 -1.23
CA ILE A 31 -42.74 6.03 -1.37
C ILE A 31 -41.36 6.16 -0.73
N MET A 32 -40.68 5.06 -0.39
CA MET A 32 -39.24 5.15 -0.08
C MET A 32 -38.53 5.76 -1.30
N PRO A 33 -37.88 6.95 -1.10
CA PRO A 33 -37.42 7.70 -2.27
C PRO A 33 -36.45 6.86 -3.06
N THR A 34 -36.75 6.66 -4.32
CA THR A 34 -35.83 6.16 -5.36
C THR A 34 -34.46 6.84 -5.28
N GLU A 35 -34.43 8.09 -4.77
CA GLU A 35 -33.22 8.84 -4.49
C GLU A 35 -32.25 8.16 -3.50
N ARG A 36 -32.73 7.46 -2.48
CA ARG A 36 -31.85 6.70 -1.55
C ARG A 36 -31.21 5.48 -2.24
N LYS A 37 -31.98 4.84 -3.11
CA LYS A 37 -31.52 3.70 -3.87
C LYS A 37 -30.54 4.12 -4.97
N ILE A 38 -30.82 5.24 -5.65
CA ILE A 38 -29.95 5.85 -6.66
C ILE A 38 -28.64 6.30 -6.03
N ARG A 39 -28.68 6.98 -4.87
CA ARG A 39 -27.47 7.43 -4.14
C ARG A 39 -26.62 6.26 -3.64
N TYR A 40 -27.22 5.16 -3.24
CA TYR A 40 -26.50 3.95 -2.85
C TYR A 40 -25.80 3.30 -4.05
N TYR A 41 -26.48 3.16 -5.18
CA TYR A 41 -25.89 2.61 -6.40
C TYR A 41 -24.80 3.55 -6.99
N GLN A 42 -25.02 4.86 -6.99
CA GLN A 42 -23.99 5.83 -7.42
C GLN A 42 -22.75 5.77 -6.53
N SER A 43 -22.93 5.60 -5.21
CA SER A 43 -21.79 5.48 -4.29
C SER A 43 -21.01 4.18 -4.48
N GLU A 44 -21.68 3.08 -4.86
CA GLU A 44 -20.98 1.81 -5.17
C GLU A 44 -20.20 1.91 -6.49
N GLU A 45 -20.79 2.46 -7.54
CA GLU A 45 -20.10 2.67 -8.81
C GLU A 45 -18.91 3.66 -8.67
N GLU A 46 -19.08 4.75 -7.91
CA GLU A 46 -17.99 5.68 -7.62
C GLU A 46 -16.85 5.01 -6.83
N VAL A 47 -17.18 4.23 -5.80
CA VAL A 47 -16.20 3.50 -5.00
C VAL A 47 -15.49 2.41 -5.83
N GLU A 48 -16.20 1.71 -6.69
CA GLU A 48 -15.61 0.71 -7.59
C GLU A 48 -14.71 1.38 -8.64
N HIS A 49 -15.13 2.51 -9.18
CA HIS A 49 -14.33 3.29 -10.12
C HIS A 49 -13.05 3.85 -9.46
N GLU A 50 -13.16 4.40 -8.24
CA GLU A 50 -11.97 4.84 -7.47
C GLU A 50 -11.01 3.67 -7.16
N ARG A 51 -11.54 2.51 -6.77
CA ARG A 51 -10.71 1.31 -6.55
C ARG A 51 -10.02 0.84 -7.82
N PHE A 52 -10.73 0.88 -8.95
CA PHE A 52 -10.16 0.53 -10.25
C PHE A 52 -9.05 1.50 -10.66
N LEU A 53 -9.27 2.82 -10.53
CA LEU A 53 -8.25 3.82 -10.78
C LEU A 53 -7.05 3.68 -9.85
N ASP A 54 -7.27 3.42 -8.57
CA ASP A 54 -6.21 3.18 -7.58
C ASP A 54 -5.41 1.90 -7.91
N SER A 55 -6.08 0.85 -8.42
CA SER A 55 -5.41 -0.37 -8.88
C SER A 55 -4.54 -0.12 -10.11
N LEU A 56 -5.03 0.64 -11.10
CA LEU A 56 -4.25 1.02 -12.29
C LEU A 56 -3.06 1.92 -11.94
N LEU A 57 -3.25 2.86 -11.01
CA LEU A 57 -2.16 3.71 -10.51
C LEU A 57 -1.12 2.89 -9.77
N ARG A 58 -1.51 1.93 -8.94
CA ARG A 58 -0.60 1.02 -8.25
C ARG A 58 0.18 0.16 -9.24
N GLU A 59 -0.50 -0.44 -10.21
CA GLU A 59 0.13 -1.24 -11.27
C GLU A 59 1.15 -0.42 -12.07
N SER A 60 0.83 0.84 -12.44
CA SER A 60 1.74 1.74 -13.15
C SER A 60 2.94 2.22 -12.31
N ILE A 61 2.82 2.23 -10.99
CA ILE A 61 3.90 2.59 -10.06
C ILE A 61 4.81 1.38 -9.79
N ASP A 62 4.22 0.18 -9.65
CA ASP A 62 4.96 -1.06 -9.38
C ASP A 62 5.78 -1.55 -10.59
N GLU A 63 5.44 -1.16 -11.81
CA GLU A 63 6.18 -1.54 -13.03
C GLU A 63 7.33 -0.59 -13.39
N LYS A 64 7.65 0.41 -12.56
CA LYS A 64 8.72 1.36 -12.91
C LYS A 64 10.09 0.72 -12.74
N GLU A 65 10.58 0.18 -13.84
CA GLU A 65 11.96 -0.31 -13.97
C GLU A 65 12.90 0.87 -14.25
N VAL A 66 14.05 0.89 -13.59
CA VAL A 66 15.07 1.93 -13.76
C VAL A 66 16.43 1.25 -13.96
N GLU A 67 17.16 1.65 -15.02
CA GLU A 67 18.53 1.22 -15.19
C GLU A 67 19.47 2.02 -14.27
N VAL A 68 20.30 1.32 -13.53
CA VAL A 68 21.21 1.90 -12.54
C VAL A 68 22.61 1.30 -12.65
N THR A 69 23.57 2.01 -12.07
CA THR A 69 24.90 1.45 -11.73
C THR A 69 24.85 0.95 -10.29
N VAL A 70 25.27 -0.29 -10.06
CA VAL A 70 25.36 -0.87 -8.72
C VAL A 70 26.80 -0.94 -8.26
N THR A 71 27.04 -0.56 -7.02
CA THR A 71 28.31 -0.69 -6.31
C THR A 71 28.09 -1.35 -4.95
N VAL A 72 29.14 -1.54 -4.18
CA VAL A 72 29.09 -2.17 -2.85
C VAL A 72 29.74 -1.26 -1.84
N TYR A 73 29.09 -1.04 -0.70
CA TYR A 73 29.68 -0.34 0.43
C TYR A 73 29.75 -1.25 1.67
N ASN A 74 30.71 -0.95 2.53
CA ASN A 74 30.88 -1.61 3.81
C ASN A 74 30.59 -0.60 4.94
N PRO A 75 30.03 -1.03 6.07
CA PRO A 75 29.73 -0.15 7.20
C PRO A 75 31.01 0.15 8.01
N VAL A 76 31.91 0.94 7.41
CA VAL A 76 33.19 1.36 7.99
C VAL A 76 33.32 2.88 7.91
N THR A 77 34.05 3.47 8.84
CA THR A 77 34.18 4.93 8.97
C THR A 77 34.76 5.63 7.75
N GLU A 78 35.54 4.91 6.93
CA GLU A 78 36.13 5.44 5.69
C GLU A 78 35.15 5.57 4.54
N GLN A 79 33.98 4.91 4.63
CA GLN A 79 32.97 4.86 3.56
C GLN A 79 31.63 5.48 3.97
N CYS A 80 31.38 5.63 5.27
CA CYS A 80 30.15 6.13 5.85
C CYS A 80 30.39 7.44 6.61
N ASP A 81 29.28 8.04 7.07
CA ASP A 81 29.28 9.21 7.93
C ASP A 81 29.79 8.87 9.36
N GLU A 82 29.62 9.78 10.32
CA GLU A 82 30.15 9.66 11.69
C GLU A 82 29.74 8.35 12.41
N ASP A 83 28.58 7.80 12.12
CA ASP A 83 28.13 6.50 12.65
C ASP A 83 27.84 5.49 11.52
N PRO A 84 28.84 4.69 11.13
CA PRO A 84 28.69 3.68 10.07
C PRO A 84 27.74 2.52 10.45
N THR A 85 27.27 2.47 11.69
CA THR A 85 26.37 1.42 12.16
C THR A 85 24.88 1.76 12.01
N VAL A 86 24.57 2.98 11.56
CA VAL A 86 23.22 3.48 11.38
C VAL A 86 23.04 3.99 9.96
N THR A 87 21.98 3.54 9.29
CA THR A 87 21.61 3.97 7.93
C THR A 87 20.86 5.30 7.96
N ALA A 88 20.70 5.95 6.82
CA ALA A 88 20.06 7.26 6.70
C ALA A 88 18.57 7.29 7.15
N ASP A 89 17.89 6.15 7.19
CA ASP A 89 16.55 6.02 7.76
C ASP A 89 16.53 5.80 9.28
N GLY A 90 17.69 5.73 9.92
CA GLY A 90 17.84 5.50 11.36
C GLY A 90 17.87 4.01 11.76
N SER A 91 17.86 3.09 10.81
CA SER A 91 17.96 1.65 11.09
C SER A 91 19.37 1.26 11.52
N LYS A 92 19.48 0.46 12.59
CA LYS A 92 20.77 -0.05 13.07
C LYS A 92 21.19 -1.31 12.33
N ILE A 93 22.40 -1.31 11.78
CA ILE A 93 22.99 -2.46 11.11
C ILE A 93 23.32 -3.54 12.14
N ARG A 94 22.64 -4.67 12.02
CA ARG A 94 22.90 -5.87 12.81
C ARG A 94 24.03 -6.67 12.17
N PHE A 95 25.24 -6.52 12.65
CA PHE A 95 26.44 -7.19 12.10
C PHE A 95 26.32 -8.71 12.10
N ASP A 96 25.69 -9.29 13.11
CA ASP A 96 25.40 -10.73 13.16
C ASP A 96 24.54 -11.21 11.98
N LYS A 97 23.57 -10.42 11.58
CA LYS A 97 22.73 -10.69 10.40
C LYS A 97 23.44 -10.35 9.09
N LEU A 98 24.22 -9.27 9.07
CA LEU A 98 24.98 -8.86 7.88
C LEU A 98 25.99 -9.96 7.48
N TYR A 99 26.77 -10.46 8.44
CA TYR A 99 27.76 -11.52 8.20
C TYR A 99 27.13 -12.89 7.81
N ARG A 100 25.88 -13.14 8.19
CA ARG A 100 25.12 -14.32 7.72
C ARG A 100 24.48 -14.13 6.35
N GLY A 101 24.48 -12.90 5.78
CA GLY A 101 23.78 -12.58 4.54
C GLY A 101 22.26 -12.38 4.70
N ASP A 102 21.78 -12.26 5.95
CA ASP A 102 20.35 -12.04 6.25
C ASP A 102 19.92 -10.58 6.02
N LEU A 103 20.87 -9.63 6.00
CA LEU A 103 20.60 -8.22 5.69
C LEU A 103 20.92 -7.95 4.22
N LYS A 104 19.86 -7.83 3.44
CA LYS A 104 19.92 -7.44 2.03
C LYS A 104 19.45 -6.00 1.89
N TRP A 105 20.27 -5.06 2.37
CA TRP A 105 19.97 -3.64 2.37
C TRP A 105 20.73 -2.92 1.28
N ILE A 106 20.14 -1.84 0.77
CA ILE A 106 20.76 -0.97 -0.23
C ILE A 106 20.64 0.50 0.14
N ALA A 107 21.62 1.28 -0.31
CA ALA A 107 21.55 2.73 -0.41
C ALA A 107 21.20 3.13 -1.85
N ILE A 108 20.35 4.12 -2.03
CA ILE A 108 20.01 4.68 -3.35
C ILE A 108 20.55 6.09 -3.51
N SER A 109 20.89 6.48 -4.72
CA SER A 109 21.22 7.89 -5.01
C SER A 109 19.97 8.76 -4.88
N ARG A 110 20.16 10.03 -4.48
CA ARG A 110 19.05 10.93 -4.10
C ARG A 110 18.08 11.26 -5.23
N ASP A 111 18.50 11.16 -6.47
CA ASP A 111 17.66 11.34 -7.66
C ASP A 111 16.66 10.19 -7.89
N LEU A 112 16.92 9.02 -7.30
CA LEU A 112 16.01 7.88 -7.31
C LEU A 112 14.91 7.97 -6.24
N ARG A 113 15.03 8.93 -5.30
CA ARG A 113 13.96 9.20 -4.33
C ARG A 113 12.70 9.71 -5.02
N GLY A 114 11.55 9.22 -4.58
CA GLY A 114 10.28 9.48 -5.25
C GLY A 114 9.86 8.34 -6.17
N THR A 115 10.83 7.58 -6.71
CA THR A 115 10.56 6.27 -7.31
C THR A 115 10.70 5.18 -6.25
N PHE A 116 11.80 5.21 -5.49
CA PHE A 116 12.09 4.27 -4.40
C PHE A 116 12.22 5.03 -3.08
N ASN A 117 11.58 4.54 -2.03
CA ASN A 117 11.57 5.15 -0.71
C ASN A 117 12.14 4.18 0.33
N TYR A 118 12.48 4.71 1.50
CA TYR A 118 12.88 3.85 2.63
C TYR A 118 11.82 2.80 2.94
N GLY A 119 12.25 1.58 3.18
CA GLY A 119 11.41 0.42 3.45
C GLY A 119 10.86 -0.26 2.20
N ASP A 120 11.00 0.31 0.99
CA ASP A 120 10.58 -0.36 -0.23
C ASP A 120 11.40 -1.61 -0.46
N SER A 121 10.72 -2.70 -0.76
CA SER A 121 11.34 -3.92 -1.29
C SER A 121 11.55 -3.75 -2.79
N VAL A 122 12.76 -4.03 -3.24
CA VAL A 122 13.14 -3.89 -4.65
C VAL A 122 13.87 -5.14 -5.12
N THR A 123 13.79 -5.42 -6.41
CA THR A 123 14.54 -6.49 -7.06
C THR A 123 15.61 -5.86 -7.95
N LEU A 124 16.85 -6.32 -7.81
CA LEU A 124 17.94 -6.06 -8.76
C LEU A 124 18.06 -7.22 -9.73
N SER A 125 18.26 -6.95 -11.01
CA SER A 125 18.43 -7.94 -12.06
C SER A 125 19.38 -7.47 -13.16
N GLY A 126 20.17 -8.41 -13.70
CA GLY A 126 21.13 -8.13 -14.77
C GLY A 126 22.52 -8.71 -14.52
N ASN A 127 22.84 -9.15 -13.31
CA ASN A 127 24.08 -9.85 -13.02
C ASN A 127 23.90 -10.85 -11.87
N PRO A 128 24.16 -12.15 -12.08
CA PRO A 128 23.93 -13.20 -11.09
C PRO A 128 24.65 -13.02 -9.75
N GLU A 129 25.71 -12.22 -9.68
CA GLU A 129 26.46 -11.97 -8.43
C GLU A 129 25.69 -11.09 -7.46
N ILE A 130 24.79 -10.23 -8.00
CA ILE A 130 24.07 -9.22 -7.23
C ILE A 130 22.55 -9.27 -7.43
N ASP A 131 22.07 -10.12 -8.35
CA ASP A 131 20.63 -10.30 -8.55
C ASP A 131 19.93 -10.76 -7.27
N GLY A 132 18.76 -10.21 -7.04
CA GLY A 132 17.94 -10.60 -5.89
C GLY A 132 17.12 -9.47 -5.30
N ASP A 133 16.46 -9.79 -4.19
CA ASP A 133 15.60 -8.87 -3.46
C ASP A 133 16.37 -8.15 -2.37
N TYR A 134 16.12 -6.85 -2.29
CA TYR A 134 16.76 -5.93 -1.34
C TYR A 134 15.73 -4.99 -0.72
N VAL A 135 16.11 -4.32 0.36
CA VAL A 135 15.29 -3.28 1.00
C VAL A 135 16.07 -1.98 1.04
N VAL A 136 15.41 -0.89 0.69
CA VAL A 136 16.01 0.45 0.72
C VAL A 136 16.05 0.96 2.15
N HIS A 137 17.25 1.18 2.71
CA HIS A 137 17.44 1.70 4.06
C HIS A 137 18.36 2.92 4.12
N ASP A 138 19.10 3.21 3.02
CA ASP A 138 20.14 4.22 3.07
C ASP A 138 20.12 5.14 1.84
N LEU A 139 20.85 6.26 1.94
CA LEU A 139 21.04 7.23 0.87
C LEU A 139 22.51 7.47 0.60
N MET A 140 22.86 7.44 -0.67
CA MET A 140 24.19 7.79 -1.13
C MET A 140 24.46 9.29 -1.03
N ASN A 141 25.75 9.65 -1.02
CA ASN A 141 26.19 11.04 -1.10
C ASN A 141 25.54 11.74 -2.34
N PRO A 142 25.11 13.01 -2.24
CA PRO A 142 24.42 13.74 -3.31
C PRO A 142 25.16 13.84 -4.65
N ARG A 143 26.48 13.60 -4.67
CA ARG A 143 27.30 13.58 -5.90
C ARG A 143 26.99 12.40 -6.81
N PHE A 144 26.46 11.31 -6.26
CA PHE A 144 26.10 10.13 -7.02
C PHE A 144 24.71 10.26 -7.65
N LYS A 145 24.56 9.80 -8.88
CA LYS A 145 23.32 9.82 -9.66
C LYS A 145 23.11 8.50 -10.38
N GLY A 146 21.86 8.03 -10.45
CA GLY A 146 21.51 6.77 -11.10
C GLY A 146 22.26 5.58 -10.52
N GLN A 147 22.53 5.58 -9.21
CA GLN A 147 23.34 4.57 -8.55
C GLN A 147 22.66 3.96 -7.35
N VAL A 148 23.03 2.72 -7.09
CA VAL A 148 22.64 1.92 -5.94
C VAL A 148 23.88 1.31 -5.31
N ASP A 149 23.96 1.32 -3.98
CA ASP A 149 25.05 0.70 -3.23
C ASP A 149 24.50 -0.44 -2.36
N ILE A 150 25.03 -1.64 -2.54
CA ILE A 150 24.64 -2.82 -1.75
C ILE A 150 25.46 -2.86 -0.47
N LEU A 151 24.78 -2.97 0.67
CA LEU A 151 25.42 -3.17 1.97
C LEU A 151 26.01 -4.59 2.06
N ARG A 152 27.32 -4.69 2.25
CA ARG A 152 28.05 -5.97 2.41
C ARG A 152 29.05 -5.90 3.56
N PRO A 153 29.38 -7.03 4.19
CA PRO A 153 30.43 -7.08 5.17
C PRO A 153 31.80 -6.74 4.55
N ALA A 154 32.71 -6.20 5.36
CA ALA A 154 34.06 -5.95 4.91
C ALA A 154 34.74 -7.26 4.51
N GLY A 155 35.39 -7.24 3.32
CA GLY A 155 36.05 -8.43 2.76
C GLY A 155 35.17 -9.30 1.85
N ASP A 156 33.89 -8.98 1.71
CA ASP A 156 33.00 -9.60 0.72
C ASP A 156 33.27 -9.03 -0.69
N ILE A 157 32.44 -9.42 -1.67
CA ILE A 157 32.60 -9.01 -3.07
C ILE A 157 32.72 -7.48 -3.18
N ARG A 158 33.54 -7.04 -4.11
CA ARG A 158 33.63 -5.64 -4.53
C ARG A 158 33.45 -5.57 -6.02
N GLY A 159 32.72 -4.60 -6.49
CA GLY A 159 32.49 -4.44 -7.93
C GLY A 159 31.72 -3.18 -8.27
N LYS A 160 31.63 -2.96 -9.56
CA LYS A 160 30.77 -1.96 -10.18
C LYS A 160 30.11 -2.61 -11.38
N TRP A 161 28.80 -2.72 -11.32
CA TRP A 161 27.96 -3.30 -12.36
C TRP A 161 27.13 -2.20 -13.01
N ILE A 162 27.14 -2.13 -14.32
CA ILE A 162 26.43 -1.13 -15.12
C ILE A 162 25.30 -1.82 -15.86
N GLY A 163 24.17 -1.13 -16.07
CA GLY A 163 23.03 -1.69 -16.78
C GLY A 163 22.20 -2.66 -15.94
N ILE A 164 22.23 -2.48 -14.62
CA ILE A 164 21.40 -3.26 -13.70
C ILE A 164 20.01 -2.64 -13.63
N ILE A 165 19.00 -3.46 -13.73
CA ILE A 165 17.61 -3.01 -13.58
C ILE A 165 17.21 -3.14 -12.12
N ILE A 166 16.69 -2.05 -11.57
CA ILE A 166 16.01 -2.01 -10.26
C ILE A 166 14.52 -1.77 -10.48
N LYS A 167 13.69 -2.56 -9.82
CA LYS A 167 12.24 -2.38 -9.80
C LYS A 167 11.68 -2.57 -8.41
N LYS A 168 10.56 -1.91 -8.13
CA LYS A 168 9.79 -2.13 -6.91
C LYS A 168 9.12 -3.51 -6.98
N LYS A 169 9.10 -4.21 -5.82
CA LYS A 169 8.50 -5.54 -5.70
C LYS A 169 7.05 -5.44 -5.27
#